data_4627d2da36af126793c148c26e8fa431
#
_entry.id   4627d2da36af126793c148c26e8fa431
#
_cell.length_a   1.000
_cell.length_b   1.000
_cell.length_c   1.000
_cell.angle_alpha   90.00
_cell.angle_beta   90.00
_cell.angle_gamma   90.00
#
_symmetry.space_group_name_H-M   'P 1'
#
loop_
_entity.id
_entity.type
_entity.pdbx_description
1 polymer ?
#
loop_
_entity_poly.entity_id
_entity_poly.type
_entity_poly.pdbx_seq_one_letter_code
_entity_poly.pdbx_strand_id
1 'polypeptide(L)'
;MKRFLLVPALVLASCNSVYYAAWEKLGWEKRDLLVSAVKSARGEQKEAGEEFQDALTQLKKLSGYHGGNLESAYNKFKAEYEDCEAQATKVRSEIREVDQVARDLFREWEREIRQYENASLAADSRAKLADTRSRFEQLSSTLHAAEASMEPVLRQFRDQVLYLKHNLNAAAIGSLRGKADTIQSDIQRLLEQMNRSIAEADRFIQTMK
;
A
#
# COMPACT_ATOMS: atom_id res chain seq x y z
N MET A 1 48.66 36.60 -9.21
CA MET A 1 47.87 35.63 -10.02
C MET A 1 46.82 34.97 -9.10
N LYS A 2 45.57 35.46 -9.10
CA LYS A 2 44.47 34.96 -8.29
C LYS A 2 43.70 33.93 -9.13
N ARG A 3 43.78 32.61 -8.76
CA ARG A 3 42.99 31.54 -9.37
C ARG A 3 41.58 31.57 -8.79
N PHE A 4 40.59 31.96 -9.62
CA PHE A 4 39.17 31.79 -9.32
C PHE A 4 38.80 30.32 -9.51
N LEU A 5 38.45 29.64 -8.43
CA LEU A 5 37.80 28.32 -8.45
C LEU A 5 36.33 28.52 -8.77
N LEU A 6 35.94 28.21 -10.01
CA LEU A 6 34.53 28.03 -10.38
C LEU A 6 34.03 26.71 -9.77
N VAL A 7 33.15 26.81 -8.77
CA VAL A 7 32.37 25.69 -8.26
C VAL A 7 31.17 25.53 -9.20
N PRO A 8 31.01 24.36 -9.88
CA PRO A 8 29.81 24.12 -10.65
C PRO A 8 28.64 23.90 -9.67
N ALA A 9 27.65 24.80 -9.68
CA ALA A 9 26.38 24.56 -9.03
C ALA A 9 25.70 23.36 -9.70
N LEU A 10 25.70 22.22 -9.03
CA LEU A 10 24.85 21.08 -9.39
C LEU A 10 23.38 21.51 -9.22
N VAL A 11 22.73 21.80 -10.34
CA VAL A 11 21.27 21.93 -10.41
C VAL A 11 20.70 20.56 -10.19
N LEU A 12 20.18 20.31 -8.99
CA LEU A 12 19.31 19.16 -8.69
C LEU A 12 17.99 19.40 -9.43
N ALA A 13 17.97 19.11 -10.73
CA ALA A 13 16.71 18.97 -11.46
C ALA A 13 15.89 17.89 -10.74
N SER A 14 14.74 18.27 -10.20
CA SER A 14 13.89 17.36 -9.46
C SER A 14 13.52 16.19 -10.39
N CYS A 15 13.84 14.97 -9.98
CA CYS A 15 13.62 13.74 -10.76
C CYS A 15 12.17 13.56 -11.22
N ASN A 16 11.21 14.18 -10.53
CA ASN A 16 9.80 14.15 -10.87
C ASN A 16 9.47 14.84 -12.22
N SER A 17 10.12 15.97 -12.55
CA SER A 17 9.81 16.66 -13.82
C SER A 17 10.23 15.86 -15.05
N VAL A 18 11.32 15.12 -14.96
CA VAL A 18 11.81 14.26 -16.05
C VAL A 18 10.90 13.02 -16.20
N TYR A 19 10.44 12.46 -15.09
CA TYR A 19 9.52 11.33 -15.07
C TYR A 19 8.21 11.67 -15.80
N TYR A 20 7.52 12.74 -15.42
CA TYR A 20 6.27 13.15 -16.06
C TYR A 20 6.44 13.57 -17.52
N ALA A 21 7.51 14.30 -17.87
CA ALA A 21 7.78 14.67 -19.25
C ALA A 21 7.98 13.45 -20.19
N ALA A 22 8.46 12.33 -19.67
CA ALA A 22 8.56 11.09 -20.42
C ALA A 22 7.18 10.48 -20.70
N TRP A 23 6.26 10.48 -19.72
CA TRP A 23 4.90 9.96 -19.86
C TRP A 23 4.02 10.85 -20.74
N GLU A 24 4.09 12.17 -20.61
CA GLU A 24 3.38 13.12 -21.47
C GLU A 24 3.75 12.95 -22.94
N LYS A 25 5.02 12.69 -23.26
CA LYS A 25 5.47 12.34 -24.62
C LYS A 25 4.84 11.04 -25.17
N LEU A 26 4.37 10.15 -24.27
CA LEU A 26 3.67 8.92 -24.62
C LEU A 26 2.15 9.09 -24.65
N GLY A 27 1.63 10.30 -24.43
CA GLY A 27 0.19 10.62 -24.44
C GLY A 27 -0.53 10.26 -23.14
N TRP A 28 0.22 10.07 -22.05
CA TRP A 28 -0.34 9.82 -20.71
C TRP A 28 -0.43 11.12 -19.92
N GLU A 29 -1.63 11.47 -19.51
CA GLU A 29 -1.86 12.60 -18.61
C GLU A 29 -1.74 12.16 -17.15
N LYS A 30 -1.46 13.10 -16.22
CA LYS A 30 -1.34 12.78 -14.78
C LYS A 30 -2.61 12.15 -14.20
N ARG A 31 -3.77 12.45 -14.79
CA ARG A 31 -5.03 11.80 -14.44
C ARG A 31 -4.97 10.29 -14.69
N ASP A 32 -4.44 9.88 -15.84
CA ASP A 32 -4.33 8.47 -16.21
C ASP A 32 -3.27 7.76 -15.34
N LEU A 33 -2.19 8.46 -14.99
CA LEU A 33 -1.19 7.97 -14.05
C LEU A 33 -1.78 7.75 -12.66
N LEU A 34 -2.62 8.66 -12.16
CA LEU A 34 -3.30 8.49 -10.88
C LEU A 34 -4.24 7.27 -10.91
N VAL A 35 -5.02 7.10 -11.96
CA VAL A 35 -5.89 5.92 -12.14
C VAL A 35 -5.06 4.64 -12.18
N SER A 36 -3.91 4.65 -12.84
CA SER A 36 -3.00 3.49 -12.91
C SER A 36 -2.41 3.18 -11.52
N ALA A 37 -1.91 4.17 -10.79
CA ALA A 37 -1.36 3.99 -9.45
C ALA A 37 -2.42 3.45 -8.47
N VAL A 38 -3.65 3.96 -8.53
CA VAL A 38 -4.76 3.44 -7.71
C VAL A 38 -5.09 2.00 -8.05
N LYS A 39 -5.06 1.61 -9.33
CA LYS A 39 -5.26 0.22 -9.74
C LYS A 39 -4.15 -0.70 -9.23
N SER A 40 -2.90 -0.24 -9.26
CA SER A 40 -1.75 -0.97 -8.73
C SER A 40 -1.90 -1.17 -7.22
N ALA A 41 -2.11 -0.11 -6.45
CA ALA A 41 -2.30 -0.19 -5.00
C ALA A 41 -3.47 -1.11 -4.60
N ARG A 42 -4.59 -1.06 -5.34
CA ARG A 42 -5.72 -1.99 -5.18
C ARG A 42 -5.31 -3.45 -5.44
N GLY A 43 -4.52 -3.69 -6.49
CA GLY A 43 -4.01 -5.03 -6.83
C GLY A 43 -3.14 -5.59 -5.71
N GLU A 44 -2.15 -4.82 -5.26
CA GLU A 44 -1.25 -5.23 -4.17
C GLU A 44 -2.00 -5.45 -2.84
N GLN A 45 -3.04 -4.67 -2.55
CA GLN A 45 -3.88 -4.92 -1.37
C GLN A 45 -4.67 -6.21 -1.46
N LYS A 46 -5.15 -6.59 -2.65
CA LYS A 46 -5.84 -7.86 -2.87
C LYS A 46 -4.88 -9.03 -2.65
N GLU A 47 -3.69 -8.98 -3.25
CA GLU A 47 -2.64 -9.99 -3.05
C GLU A 47 -2.24 -10.08 -1.57
N ALA A 48 -2.07 -8.95 -0.89
CA ALA A 48 -1.79 -8.96 0.55
C ALA A 48 -2.88 -9.66 1.36
N GLY A 49 -4.16 -9.46 1.02
CA GLY A 49 -5.27 -10.17 1.66
C GLY A 49 -5.17 -11.68 1.49
N GLU A 50 -4.76 -12.17 0.33
CA GLU A 50 -4.54 -13.59 0.03
C GLU A 50 -3.37 -14.12 0.88
N GLU A 51 -2.22 -13.44 0.91
CA GLU A 51 -1.05 -13.83 1.71
C GLU A 51 -1.36 -13.92 3.22
N PHE A 52 -2.06 -12.91 3.78
CA PHE A 52 -2.46 -12.97 5.19
C PHE A 52 -3.43 -14.13 5.48
N GLN A 53 -4.29 -14.50 4.55
CA GLN A 53 -5.18 -15.66 4.67
C GLN A 53 -4.41 -16.98 4.62
N ASP A 54 -3.40 -17.08 3.77
CA ASP A 54 -2.54 -18.25 3.65
C ASP A 54 -1.66 -18.42 4.90
N ALA A 55 -1.08 -17.35 5.41
CA ALA A 55 -0.35 -17.37 6.67
C ALA A 55 -1.23 -17.81 7.86
N LEU A 56 -2.49 -17.34 7.92
CA LEU A 56 -3.46 -17.83 8.92
C LEU A 56 -3.72 -19.32 8.78
N THR A 57 -3.83 -19.80 7.55
CA THR A 57 -4.05 -21.23 7.27
C THR A 57 -2.88 -22.07 7.77
N GLN A 58 -1.64 -21.65 7.53
CA GLN A 58 -0.47 -22.37 8.05
C GLN A 58 -0.33 -22.26 9.57
N LEU A 59 -0.65 -21.10 10.15
CA LEU A 59 -0.70 -20.93 11.61
C LEU A 59 -1.68 -21.91 12.26
N LYS A 60 -2.88 -22.07 11.68
CA LYS A 60 -3.90 -23.03 12.16
C LYS A 60 -3.42 -24.47 12.06
N LYS A 61 -2.81 -24.85 10.93
CA LYS A 61 -2.22 -26.18 10.77
C LYS A 61 -1.15 -26.44 11.82
N LEU A 62 -0.30 -25.46 12.10
CA LEU A 62 0.76 -25.54 13.09
C LEU A 62 0.19 -25.62 14.52
N SER A 63 -0.82 -24.82 14.86
CA SER A 63 -1.49 -24.85 16.17
C SER A 63 -2.26 -26.15 16.43
N GLY A 64 -2.79 -26.76 15.38
CA GLY A 64 -3.48 -28.06 15.41
C GLY A 64 -2.56 -29.27 15.21
N TYR A 65 -1.24 -29.09 15.31
CA TYR A 65 -0.28 -30.15 15.02
C TYR A 65 -0.38 -31.31 16.04
N HIS A 66 -0.52 -32.52 15.52
CA HIS A 66 -0.70 -33.77 16.32
C HIS A 66 0.30 -34.89 16.00
N GLY A 67 1.28 -34.64 15.09
CA GLY A 67 2.29 -35.61 14.71
C GLY A 67 2.83 -35.41 13.30
N GLY A 68 4.06 -35.88 13.05
CA GLY A 68 4.78 -35.72 11.79
C GLY A 68 6.03 -34.86 11.94
N ASN A 69 6.41 -34.09 10.90
CA ASN A 69 7.59 -33.21 10.93
C ASN A 69 7.18 -31.79 11.36
N LEU A 70 7.35 -31.48 12.65
CA LEU A 70 7.02 -30.19 13.23
C LEU A 70 7.90 -29.06 12.65
N GLU A 71 9.15 -29.33 12.36
CA GLU A 71 10.07 -28.37 11.72
C GLU A 71 9.58 -27.97 10.33
N SER A 72 9.09 -28.92 9.53
CA SER A 72 8.50 -28.64 8.23
C SER A 72 7.25 -27.76 8.34
N ALA A 73 6.38 -28.00 9.33
CA ALA A 73 5.20 -27.18 9.57
C ALA A 73 5.58 -25.74 10.00
N TYR A 74 6.57 -25.61 10.87
CA TYR A 74 7.13 -24.32 11.27
C TYR A 74 7.71 -23.56 10.06
N ASN A 75 8.53 -24.22 9.25
CA ASN A 75 9.18 -23.59 8.09
C ASN A 75 8.13 -23.08 7.07
N LYS A 76 7.03 -23.79 6.87
CA LYS A 76 5.92 -23.33 6.04
C LYS A 76 5.29 -22.05 6.61
N PHE A 77 4.93 -22.03 7.89
CA PHE A 77 4.37 -20.84 8.51
C PHE A 77 5.34 -19.65 8.47
N LYS A 78 6.64 -19.89 8.68
CA LYS A 78 7.67 -18.85 8.57
C LYS A 78 7.76 -18.27 7.16
N ALA A 79 7.70 -19.11 6.11
CA ALA A 79 7.72 -18.65 4.72
C ALA A 79 6.51 -17.74 4.42
N GLU A 80 5.30 -18.14 4.77
CA GLU A 80 4.09 -17.33 4.60
C GLU A 80 4.15 -15.99 5.36
N TYR A 81 4.77 -15.97 6.55
CA TYR A 81 5.01 -14.72 7.27
C TYR A 81 5.98 -13.80 6.49
N GLU A 82 7.06 -14.36 5.94
CA GLU A 82 8.03 -13.61 5.14
C GLU A 82 7.38 -13.05 3.85
N ASP A 83 6.50 -13.81 3.22
CA ASP A 83 5.70 -13.37 2.07
C ASP A 83 4.73 -12.24 2.45
N CYS A 84 4.05 -12.32 3.59
CA CYS A 84 3.24 -11.23 4.13
C CYS A 84 4.05 -9.94 4.37
N GLU A 85 5.28 -10.02 4.91
CA GLU A 85 6.16 -8.84 5.12
C GLU A 85 6.57 -8.21 3.77
N ALA A 86 6.94 -9.05 2.81
CA ALA A 86 7.30 -8.59 1.47
C ALA A 86 6.12 -7.90 0.78
N GLN A 87 4.95 -8.51 0.83
CA GLN A 87 3.74 -7.98 0.22
C GLN A 87 3.25 -6.69 0.91
N ALA A 88 3.31 -6.61 2.23
CA ALA A 88 3.02 -5.37 2.96
C ALA A 88 3.96 -4.22 2.56
N THR A 89 5.21 -4.53 2.23
CA THR A 89 6.18 -3.54 1.75
C THR A 89 5.78 -3.00 0.36
N LYS A 90 5.29 -3.86 -0.54
CA LYS A 90 4.78 -3.46 -1.85
C LYS A 90 3.54 -2.56 -1.69
N VAL A 91 2.56 -2.96 -0.87
CA VAL A 91 1.37 -2.14 -0.58
C VAL A 91 1.76 -0.74 -0.11
N ARG A 92 2.71 -0.63 0.83
CA ARG A 92 3.21 0.67 1.32
C ARG A 92 3.85 1.50 0.21
N SER A 93 4.55 0.86 -0.71
CA SER A 93 5.18 1.54 -1.85
C SER A 93 4.13 2.11 -2.81
N GLU A 94 3.13 1.30 -3.17
CA GLU A 94 2.07 1.70 -4.09
C GLU A 94 1.20 2.83 -3.50
N ILE A 95 0.89 2.78 -2.20
CA ILE A 95 0.14 3.87 -1.54
C ILE A 95 0.93 5.19 -1.58
N ARG A 96 2.24 5.16 -1.37
CA ARG A 96 3.09 6.36 -1.51
C ARG A 96 3.10 6.90 -2.93
N GLU A 97 3.11 6.01 -3.93
CA GLU A 97 3.02 6.40 -5.35
C GLU A 97 1.67 7.09 -5.64
N VAL A 98 0.56 6.51 -5.18
CA VAL A 98 -0.78 7.11 -5.29
C VAL A 98 -0.80 8.53 -4.71
N ASP A 99 -0.28 8.71 -3.50
CA ASP A 99 -0.23 10.02 -2.84
C ASP A 99 0.64 11.03 -3.61
N GLN A 100 1.76 10.57 -4.15
CA GLN A 100 2.69 11.44 -4.90
C GLN A 100 2.06 11.90 -6.22
N VAL A 101 1.49 10.97 -6.99
CA VAL A 101 0.85 11.29 -8.27
C VAL A 101 -0.35 12.21 -8.07
N ALA A 102 -1.16 11.97 -7.04
CA ALA A 102 -2.30 12.82 -6.71
C ALA A 102 -1.86 14.26 -6.34
N ARG A 103 -0.84 14.42 -5.50
CA ARG A 103 -0.29 15.74 -5.17
C ARG A 103 0.19 16.49 -6.41
N ASP A 104 0.83 15.80 -7.33
CA ASP A 104 1.36 16.39 -8.54
C ASP A 104 0.25 16.77 -9.52
N LEU A 105 -0.76 15.91 -9.69
CA LEU A 105 -1.95 16.21 -10.48
C LEU A 105 -2.68 17.46 -9.96
N PHE A 106 -2.97 17.51 -8.67
CA PHE A 106 -3.74 18.63 -8.09
C PHE A 106 -2.98 19.95 -8.17
N ARG A 107 -1.66 19.94 -7.97
CA ARG A 107 -0.82 21.14 -8.14
C ARG A 107 -0.78 21.65 -9.58
N GLU A 108 -0.75 20.74 -10.54
CA GLU A 108 -0.81 21.10 -11.96
C GLU A 108 -2.16 21.69 -12.31
N TRP A 109 -3.24 21.02 -11.96
CA TRP A 109 -4.60 21.47 -12.22
C TRP A 109 -4.87 22.87 -11.62
N GLU A 110 -4.38 23.15 -10.39
CA GLU A 110 -4.44 24.51 -9.81
C GLU A 110 -3.66 25.55 -10.61
N ARG A 111 -2.52 25.18 -11.20
CA ARG A 111 -1.75 26.08 -12.06
C ARG A 111 -2.48 26.37 -13.37
N GLU A 112 -3.07 25.38 -13.99
CA GLU A 112 -3.82 25.51 -15.22
C GLU A 112 -5.10 26.35 -15.03
N ILE A 113 -5.81 26.15 -13.91
CA ILE A 113 -6.98 26.99 -13.57
C ILE A 113 -6.64 28.49 -13.56
N ARG A 114 -5.43 28.87 -13.17
CA ARG A 114 -5.00 30.28 -13.18
C ARG A 114 -4.74 30.84 -14.57
N GLN A 115 -4.63 30.00 -15.58
CA GLN A 115 -4.38 30.39 -16.98
C GLN A 115 -5.68 30.63 -17.78
N TYR A 116 -6.84 30.23 -17.24
CA TYR A 116 -8.11 30.45 -17.93
C TYR A 116 -8.44 31.96 -18.01
N GLU A 117 -8.65 32.46 -19.22
CA GLU A 117 -9.20 33.79 -19.44
C GLU A 117 -10.72 33.84 -19.20
N ASN A 118 -11.42 32.72 -19.46
CA ASN A 118 -12.86 32.60 -19.23
C ASN A 118 -13.17 32.27 -17.76
N ALA A 119 -13.75 33.26 -17.05
CA ALA A 119 -14.06 33.11 -15.63
C ALA A 119 -15.05 31.98 -15.30
N SER A 120 -16.00 31.68 -16.21
CA SER A 120 -16.96 30.58 -16.03
C SER A 120 -16.26 29.23 -16.13
N LEU A 121 -15.37 29.04 -17.10
CA LEU A 121 -14.57 27.80 -17.23
C LEU A 121 -13.63 27.62 -16.03
N ALA A 122 -13.02 28.71 -15.55
CA ALA A 122 -12.18 28.70 -14.35
C ALA A 122 -12.98 28.27 -13.10
N ALA A 123 -14.21 28.76 -12.96
CA ALA A 123 -15.09 28.40 -11.84
C ALA A 123 -15.53 26.93 -11.90
N ASP A 124 -15.95 26.44 -13.06
CA ASP A 124 -16.31 25.03 -13.28
C ASP A 124 -15.12 24.09 -12.98
N SER A 125 -13.93 24.43 -13.49
CA SER A 125 -12.73 23.65 -13.25
C SER A 125 -12.32 23.61 -11.77
N ARG A 126 -12.49 24.72 -11.02
CA ARG A 126 -12.27 24.72 -9.56
C ARG A 126 -13.23 23.82 -8.83
N ALA A 127 -14.52 23.82 -9.22
CA ALA A 127 -15.52 22.96 -8.61
C ALA A 127 -15.19 21.46 -8.85
N LYS A 128 -14.79 21.11 -10.07
CA LYS A 128 -14.36 19.75 -10.41
C LYS A 128 -13.10 19.31 -9.66
N LEU A 129 -12.13 20.20 -9.53
CA LEU A 129 -10.92 19.94 -8.74
C LEU A 129 -11.27 19.69 -7.27
N ALA A 130 -12.12 20.52 -6.68
CA ALA A 130 -12.55 20.38 -5.28
C ALA A 130 -13.27 19.04 -5.04
N ASP A 131 -14.18 18.65 -5.93
CA ASP A 131 -14.91 17.38 -5.86
C ASP A 131 -13.94 16.18 -5.99
N THR A 132 -13.03 16.22 -6.99
CA THR A 132 -12.05 15.15 -7.19
C THR A 132 -11.11 15.02 -5.98
N ARG A 133 -10.67 16.13 -5.41
CA ARG A 133 -9.82 16.15 -4.21
C ARG A 133 -10.53 15.54 -3.01
N SER A 134 -11.80 15.90 -2.77
CA SER A 134 -12.58 15.32 -1.69
C SER A 134 -12.74 13.80 -1.81
N ARG A 135 -13.00 13.30 -3.02
CA ARG A 135 -13.08 11.85 -3.28
C ARG A 135 -11.71 11.17 -3.11
N PHE A 136 -10.64 11.84 -3.52
CA PHE A 136 -9.28 11.31 -3.32
C PHE A 136 -8.92 11.25 -1.83
N GLU A 137 -9.25 12.25 -1.03
CA GLU A 137 -9.03 12.25 0.42
C GLU A 137 -9.74 11.07 1.09
N GLN A 138 -10.96 10.75 0.66
CA GLN A 138 -11.71 9.59 1.13
C GLN A 138 -11.01 8.26 0.76
N LEU A 139 -10.56 8.12 -0.49
CA LEU A 139 -9.77 6.98 -0.93
C LEU A 139 -8.46 6.87 -0.14
N SER A 140 -7.67 7.93 -0.05
CA SER A 140 -6.37 7.94 0.64
C SER A 140 -6.53 7.53 2.11
N SER A 141 -7.58 8.03 2.79
CA SER A 141 -7.89 7.64 4.16
C SER A 141 -8.12 6.12 4.30
N THR A 142 -8.85 5.50 3.37
CA THR A 142 -9.10 4.05 3.42
C THR A 142 -7.87 3.23 3.05
N LEU A 143 -7.04 3.69 2.09
CA LEU A 143 -5.78 3.07 1.73
C LEU A 143 -4.82 3.02 2.93
N HIS A 144 -4.63 4.14 3.61
CA HIS A 144 -3.77 4.22 4.80
C HIS A 144 -4.33 3.46 6.00
N ALA A 145 -5.65 3.41 6.18
CA ALA A 145 -6.28 2.60 7.23
C ALA A 145 -6.03 1.10 7.00
N ALA A 146 -6.14 0.63 5.76
CA ALA A 146 -5.84 -0.75 5.39
C ALA A 146 -4.34 -1.06 5.59
N GLU A 147 -3.44 -0.16 5.17
CA GLU A 147 -1.99 -0.28 5.41
C GLU A 147 -1.68 -0.42 6.90
N ALA A 148 -2.19 0.50 7.72
CA ALA A 148 -1.93 0.53 9.15
C ALA A 148 -2.44 -0.73 9.87
N SER A 149 -3.50 -1.39 9.35
CA SER A 149 -4.05 -2.61 9.94
C SER A 149 -3.19 -3.86 9.70
N MET A 150 -2.24 -3.85 8.75
CA MET A 150 -1.31 -4.95 8.52
C MET A 150 -0.27 -5.10 9.65
N GLU A 151 0.24 -3.99 10.17
CA GLU A 151 1.35 -3.98 11.12
C GLU A 151 1.09 -4.76 12.42
N PRO A 152 -0.09 -4.65 13.09
CA PRO A 152 -0.39 -5.45 14.28
C PRO A 152 -0.36 -6.95 14.00
N VAL A 153 -0.85 -7.40 12.84
CA VAL A 153 -0.88 -8.82 12.45
C VAL A 153 0.53 -9.32 12.15
N LEU A 154 1.33 -8.54 11.40
CA LEU A 154 2.74 -8.87 11.11
C LEU A 154 3.55 -9.02 12.41
N ARG A 155 3.37 -8.13 13.39
CA ARG A 155 4.03 -8.27 14.70
C ARG A 155 3.64 -9.55 15.41
N GLN A 156 2.36 -9.91 15.39
CA GLN A 156 1.90 -11.16 16.02
C GLN A 156 2.51 -12.39 15.33
N PHE A 157 2.53 -12.43 14.00
CA PHE A 157 3.18 -13.52 13.24
C PHE A 157 4.68 -13.60 13.57
N ARG A 158 5.37 -12.46 13.54
CA ARG A 158 6.79 -12.37 13.87
C ARG A 158 7.09 -12.93 15.26
N ASP A 159 6.29 -12.56 16.25
CA ASP A 159 6.47 -13.04 17.63
C ASP A 159 6.32 -14.57 17.70
N GLN A 160 5.37 -15.15 16.96
CA GLN A 160 5.20 -16.61 16.90
C GLN A 160 6.39 -17.28 16.19
N VAL A 161 6.85 -16.71 15.07
CA VAL A 161 8.03 -17.23 14.35
C VAL A 161 9.27 -17.20 15.23
N LEU A 162 9.53 -16.09 15.93
CA LEU A 162 10.68 -15.96 16.83
C LEU A 162 10.59 -16.89 18.02
N TYR A 163 9.42 -17.04 18.65
CA TYR A 163 9.23 -17.92 19.78
C TYR A 163 9.43 -19.39 19.39
N LEU A 164 8.83 -19.82 18.28
CA LEU A 164 8.91 -21.20 17.79
C LEU A 164 10.31 -21.55 17.27
N LYS A 165 11.08 -20.61 16.78
CA LYS A 165 12.46 -20.82 16.29
C LYS A 165 13.33 -21.57 17.32
N HIS A 166 13.15 -21.27 18.61
CA HIS A 166 13.95 -21.84 19.69
C HIS A 166 13.15 -22.79 20.60
N ASN A 167 11.83 -22.85 20.44
CA ASN A 167 10.92 -23.60 21.30
C ASN A 167 10.01 -24.53 20.50
N LEU A 168 10.57 -25.28 19.56
CA LEU A 168 9.79 -26.14 18.67
C LEU A 168 9.42 -27.45 19.35
N ASN A 169 8.43 -27.39 20.27
CA ASN A 169 7.98 -28.52 21.07
C ASN A 169 6.46 -28.47 21.34
N ALA A 170 5.92 -29.51 21.92
CA ALA A 170 4.48 -29.64 22.19
C ALA A 170 3.92 -28.53 23.10
N ALA A 171 4.71 -28.03 24.06
CA ALA A 171 4.29 -26.95 24.96
C ALA A 171 4.15 -25.63 24.20
N ALA A 172 5.08 -25.33 23.29
CA ALA A 172 5.01 -24.15 22.43
C ALA A 172 3.81 -24.20 21.47
N ILE A 173 3.51 -25.36 20.91
CA ILE A 173 2.30 -25.55 20.09
C ILE A 173 1.02 -25.35 20.91
N GLY A 174 0.98 -25.82 22.16
CA GLY A 174 -0.13 -25.56 23.08
C GLY A 174 -0.33 -24.05 23.35
N SER A 175 0.76 -23.30 23.54
CA SER A 175 0.72 -21.83 23.69
C SER A 175 0.22 -21.13 22.41
N LEU A 176 0.68 -21.59 21.25
CA LEU A 176 0.23 -21.06 19.95
C LEU A 176 -1.27 -21.23 19.75
N ARG A 177 -1.81 -22.40 20.13
CA ARG A 177 -3.25 -22.69 20.05
C ARG A 177 -4.08 -21.65 20.81
N GLY A 178 -3.67 -21.26 22.01
CA GLY A 178 -4.36 -20.23 22.80
C GLY A 178 -4.35 -18.83 22.18
N LYS A 179 -3.45 -18.55 21.22
CA LYS A 179 -3.35 -17.26 20.51
C LYS A 179 -3.98 -17.26 19.12
N ALA A 180 -4.19 -18.43 18.54
CA ALA A 180 -4.66 -18.57 17.16
C ALA A 180 -6.00 -17.88 16.90
N ASP A 181 -6.94 -17.93 17.84
CA ASP A 181 -8.27 -17.29 17.71
C ASP A 181 -8.16 -15.77 17.73
N THR A 182 -7.29 -15.20 18.56
CA THR A 182 -7.03 -13.75 18.58
C THR A 182 -6.42 -13.29 17.27
N ILE A 183 -5.39 -13.98 16.77
CA ILE A 183 -4.74 -13.67 15.48
C ILE A 183 -5.75 -13.81 14.35
N GLN A 184 -6.60 -14.82 14.35
CA GLN A 184 -7.67 -14.98 13.37
C GLN A 184 -8.61 -13.78 13.36
N SER A 185 -9.05 -13.31 14.53
CA SER A 185 -9.94 -12.16 14.65
C SER A 185 -9.29 -10.87 14.12
N ASP A 186 -7.99 -10.69 14.37
CA ASP A 186 -7.24 -9.53 13.87
C ASP A 186 -7.08 -9.57 12.35
N ILE A 187 -6.83 -10.75 11.77
CA ILE A 187 -6.78 -10.94 10.32
C ILE A 187 -8.16 -10.68 9.68
N GLN A 188 -9.25 -11.11 10.29
CA GLN A 188 -10.59 -10.81 9.76
C GLN A 188 -10.83 -9.30 9.69
N ARG A 189 -10.45 -8.56 10.73
CA ARG A 189 -10.54 -7.09 10.72
C ARG A 189 -9.63 -6.45 9.66
N LEU A 190 -8.43 -6.96 9.47
CA LEU A 190 -7.53 -6.54 8.41
C LEU A 190 -8.17 -6.74 7.03
N LEU A 191 -8.70 -7.93 6.75
CA LEU A 191 -9.35 -8.25 5.48
C LEU A 191 -10.58 -7.37 5.22
N GLU A 192 -11.37 -7.04 6.26
CA GLU A 192 -12.47 -6.08 6.14
C GLU A 192 -12.00 -4.67 5.80
N GLN A 193 -10.88 -4.20 6.36
CA GLN A 193 -10.29 -2.90 6.02
C GLN A 193 -9.78 -2.89 4.58
N MET A 194 -9.08 -3.94 4.15
CA MET A 194 -8.61 -4.08 2.77
C MET A 194 -9.76 -4.11 1.77
N ASN A 195 -10.82 -4.87 2.03
CA ASN A 195 -11.99 -4.93 1.17
C ASN A 195 -12.70 -3.57 1.05
N ARG A 196 -12.78 -2.81 2.14
CA ARG A 196 -13.32 -1.42 2.11
C ARG A 196 -12.45 -0.51 1.23
N SER A 197 -11.14 -0.60 1.38
CA SER A 197 -10.21 0.18 0.58
C SER A 197 -10.27 -0.16 -0.90
N ILE A 198 -10.33 -1.46 -1.24
CA ILE A 198 -10.49 -1.95 -2.60
C ILE A 198 -11.80 -1.41 -3.23
N ALA A 199 -12.91 -1.46 -2.50
CA ALA A 199 -14.18 -0.94 -2.97
C ALA A 199 -14.15 0.59 -3.19
N GLU A 200 -13.43 1.34 -2.34
CA GLU A 200 -13.25 2.78 -2.51
C GLU A 200 -12.36 3.10 -3.72
N ALA A 201 -11.29 2.32 -3.92
CA ALA A 201 -10.45 2.43 -5.11
C ALA A 201 -11.25 2.20 -6.40
N ASP A 202 -12.12 1.19 -6.43
CA ASP A 202 -12.99 0.92 -7.58
C ASP A 202 -13.97 2.08 -7.86
N ARG A 203 -14.55 2.67 -6.82
CA ARG A 203 -15.42 3.85 -6.94
C ARG A 203 -14.65 5.05 -7.49
N PHE A 204 -13.47 5.33 -6.93
CA PHE A 204 -12.63 6.44 -7.39
C PHE A 204 -12.25 6.29 -8.86
N ILE A 205 -11.79 5.10 -9.28
CA ILE A 205 -11.43 4.80 -10.67
C ILE A 205 -12.62 5.06 -11.63
N GLN A 206 -13.84 4.72 -11.22
CA GLN A 206 -15.04 4.95 -12.02
C GLN A 206 -15.35 6.44 -12.21
N THR A 207 -15.08 7.27 -11.20
CA THR A 207 -15.34 8.71 -11.25
C THR A 207 -14.29 9.47 -12.08
N MET A 208 -13.14 8.86 -12.33
CA MET A 208 -12.04 9.46 -13.10
C MET A 208 -12.12 9.14 -14.61
N LYS A 209 -13.06 8.33 -15.04
CA LYS A 209 -13.35 8.05 -16.46
C LYS A 209 -14.18 9.17 -17.06
#